data_206e72d151b4cb51470bd2a657918f58
#
_entry.id   206e72d151b4cb51470bd2a657918f58
#
_cell.length_a   1.000
_cell.length_b   1.000
_cell.length_c   1.000
_cell.angle_alpha   90.00
_cell.angle_beta   90.00
_cell.angle_gamma   90.00
#
_symmetry.space_group_name_H-M   'P 1'
#
loop_
_entity.id
_entity.type
_entity.pdbx_description
1 polymer ?
#
loop_
_entity_poly.entity_id
_entity_poly.type
_entity_poly.pdbx_seq_one_letter_code
_entity_poly.pdbx_strand_id
1 'polypeptide(L)'
;MKTLPYMIFSFLMLCALCTSINSYRRTENIIAQDVNRALEQVLVTMPDNMVTTDTIRCYRNCLTIAELKDTAGIAMRTVRKDGRWETRLVAEANCGFATTFMMSDQKASGSFLFAGLLWLLCSLWYIKRKRPELIAQGISYGGIVFYNDKFMTLSGEQIRLTPMQHSLLEMFITSDTHTLSKQHICDRLLP
;
A
#
# COMPACT_ATOMS: atom_id res chain seq x y z
N MET A 1 19.50 5.11 9.17
CA MET A 1 18.84 3.77 9.05
C MET A 1 17.39 3.72 9.55
N LYS A 2 16.82 4.80 10.11
CA LYS A 2 15.42 4.81 10.64
C LYS A 2 14.34 4.82 9.53
N THR A 3 14.66 5.18 8.30
CA THR A 3 13.71 5.31 7.17
C THR A 3 13.50 4.02 6.37
N LEU A 4 14.42 3.08 6.45
CA LEU A 4 14.41 1.83 5.65
C LEU A 4 13.12 1.00 5.83
N PRO A 5 12.61 0.76 7.08
CA PRO A 5 11.37 -0.01 7.26
C PRO A 5 10.13 0.65 6.64
N TYR A 6 10.08 1.98 6.67
CA TYR A 6 8.97 2.73 6.06
C TYR A 6 9.03 2.70 4.53
N MET A 7 10.23 2.71 3.94
CA MET A 7 10.40 2.57 2.49
C MET A 7 9.94 1.20 2.00
N ILE A 8 10.30 0.12 2.72
CA ILE A 8 9.86 -1.25 2.37
C ILE A 8 8.33 -1.36 2.50
N PHE A 9 7.75 -0.82 3.57
CA PHE A 9 6.30 -0.80 3.73
C PHE A 9 5.61 -0.04 2.60
N SER A 10 6.09 1.16 2.26
CA SER A 10 5.55 1.95 1.16
C SER A 10 5.64 1.21 -0.18
N PHE A 11 6.75 0.52 -0.45
CA PHE A 11 6.92 -0.29 -1.65
C PHE A 11 5.91 -1.45 -1.72
N LEU A 12 5.71 -2.19 -0.62
CA LEU A 12 4.73 -3.28 -0.55
C LEU A 12 3.29 -2.78 -0.75
N MET A 13 2.95 -1.62 -0.18
CA MET A 13 1.65 -0.97 -0.41
C MET A 13 1.45 -0.58 -1.87
N LEU A 14 2.48 -0.07 -2.51
CA LEU A 14 2.42 0.28 -3.93
C LEU A 14 2.25 -0.97 -4.81
N CYS A 15 2.95 -2.06 -4.51
CA CYS A 15 2.75 -3.35 -5.18
C CYS A 15 1.32 -3.87 -4.99
N ALA A 16 0.74 -3.76 -3.78
CA ALA A 16 -0.64 -4.16 -3.51
C ALA A 16 -1.64 -3.35 -4.35
N LEU A 17 -1.45 -2.03 -4.46
CA LEU A 17 -2.29 -1.18 -5.28
C LEU A 17 -2.16 -1.52 -6.78
N CYS A 18 -0.95 -1.68 -7.28
CA CYS A 18 -0.72 -2.03 -8.69
C CYS A 18 -1.36 -3.38 -9.05
N THR A 19 -1.19 -4.40 -8.19
CA THR A 19 -1.80 -5.71 -8.41
C THR A 19 -3.32 -5.67 -8.35
N SER A 20 -3.90 -4.88 -7.42
CA SER A 20 -5.35 -4.70 -7.32
C SER A 20 -5.93 -4.03 -8.56
N ILE A 21 -5.31 -2.94 -9.04
CA ILE A 21 -5.74 -2.24 -10.26
C ILE A 21 -5.63 -3.16 -11.49
N ASN A 22 -4.56 -3.92 -11.59
CA ASN A 22 -4.36 -4.84 -12.72
C ASN A 22 -5.40 -5.96 -12.70
N SER A 23 -5.71 -6.52 -11.53
CA SER A 23 -6.76 -7.54 -11.37
C SER A 23 -8.13 -6.98 -11.72
N TYR A 24 -8.45 -5.76 -11.28
CA TYR A 24 -9.68 -5.07 -11.63
C TYR A 24 -9.83 -4.90 -13.15
N ARG A 25 -8.81 -4.35 -13.82
CA ARG A 25 -8.82 -4.15 -15.28
C ARG A 25 -8.96 -5.47 -16.05
N ARG A 26 -8.29 -6.52 -15.56
CA ARG A 26 -8.39 -7.84 -16.16
C ARG A 26 -9.83 -8.38 -16.06
N THR A 27 -10.46 -8.22 -14.92
CA THR A 27 -11.87 -8.65 -14.71
C THR A 27 -12.83 -7.84 -15.58
N GLU A 28 -12.63 -6.53 -15.69
CA GLU A 28 -13.41 -5.66 -16.58
C GLU A 28 -13.32 -6.13 -18.05
N ASN A 29 -12.12 -6.47 -18.51
CA ASN A 29 -11.92 -7.01 -19.86
C ASN A 29 -12.60 -8.38 -20.05
N ILE A 30 -12.57 -9.26 -19.04
CA ILE A 30 -13.23 -10.56 -19.08
C ILE A 30 -14.76 -10.38 -19.15
N ILE A 31 -15.31 -9.45 -18.37
CA ILE A 31 -16.74 -9.11 -18.42
C ILE A 31 -17.12 -8.59 -19.80
N ALA A 32 -16.34 -7.65 -20.36
CA ALA A 32 -16.59 -7.09 -21.68
C ALA A 32 -16.50 -8.15 -22.78
N GLN A 33 -15.57 -9.10 -22.68
CA GLN A 33 -15.45 -10.21 -23.63
C GLN A 33 -16.64 -11.17 -23.54
N ASP A 34 -17.08 -11.55 -22.33
CA ASP A 34 -18.21 -12.46 -22.14
C ASP A 34 -19.51 -11.85 -22.68
N VAL A 35 -19.74 -10.58 -22.35
CA VAL A 35 -20.90 -9.80 -22.82
C VAL A 35 -20.94 -9.68 -24.35
N ASN A 36 -19.81 -9.36 -24.98
CA ASN A 36 -19.73 -9.26 -26.45
C ASN A 36 -19.90 -10.63 -27.12
N ARG A 37 -19.28 -11.68 -26.58
CA ARG A 37 -19.41 -13.05 -27.07
C ARG A 37 -20.87 -13.54 -27.00
N ALA A 38 -21.55 -13.28 -25.88
CA ALA A 38 -22.94 -13.62 -25.73
C ALA A 38 -23.82 -12.89 -26.75
N LEU A 39 -23.54 -11.60 -27.01
CA LEU A 39 -24.23 -10.82 -28.03
C LEU A 39 -24.04 -11.40 -29.45
N GLU A 40 -22.78 -11.74 -29.81
CA GLU A 40 -22.49 -12.36 -31.10
C GLU A 40 -23.25 -13.68 -31.29
N GLN A 41 -23.32 -14.51 -30.26
CA GLN A 41 -24.07 -15.77 -30.32
C GLN A 41 -25.57 -15.53 -30.55
N VAL A 42 -26.14 -14.53 -29.89
CA VAL A 42 -27.55 -14.16 -30.09
C VAL A 42 -27.80 -13.64 -31.50
N LEU A 43 -26.92 -12.79 -32.04
CA LEU A 43 -27.06 -12.26 -33.40
C LEU A 43 -27.01 -13.36 -34.48
N VAL A 44 -26.21 -14.42 -34.24
CA VAL A 44 -26.16 -15.60 -35.15
C VAL A 44 -27.42 -16.41 -35.06
N THR A 45 -28.02 -16.55 -33.86
CA THR A 45 -29.19 -17.39 -33.63
C THR A 45 -30.49 -16.67 -34.04
N MET A 46 -30.54 -15.37 -33.84
CA MET A 46 -31.71 -14.51 -34.13
C MET A 46 -31.28 -13.31 -34.96
N PRO A 47 -31.27 -13.38 -36.28
CA PRO A 47 -30.80 -12.30 -37.16
C PRO A 47 -31.72 -11.07 -37.19
N ASP A 48 -32.89 -11.13 -36.55
CA ASP A 48 -33.77 -9.99 -36.41
C ASP A 48 -33.15 -8.95 -35.44
N ASN A 49 -32.87 -7.77 -35.99
CA ASN A 49 -32.29 -6.65 -35.22
C ASN A 49 -33.29 -6.04 -34.21
N MET A 50 -34.33 -6.75 -33.79
CA MET A 50 -35.27 -6.28 -32.79
C MET A 50 -34.97 -6.84 -31.41
N VAL A 51 -34.95 -5.99 -30.41
CA VAL A 51 -34.83 -6.36 -29.01
C VAL A 51 -36.21 -6.84 -28.53
N THR A 52 -36.44 -8.13 -28.53
CA THR A 52 -37.62 -8.75 -27.97
C THR A 52 -37.30 -9.36 -26.59
N THR A 53 -38.33 -9.69 -25.83
CA THR A 53 -38.17 -10.39 -24.54
C THR A 53 -37.42 -11.71 -24.69
N ASP A 54 -37.63 -12.40 -25.79
CA ASP A 54 -36.97 -13.67 -26.09
C ASP A 54 -35.49 -13.47 -26.44
N THR A 55 -35.17 -12.38 -27.14
CA THR A 55 -33.77 -11.98 -27.43
C THR A 55 -33.01 -11.75 -26.13
N ILE A 56 -33.59 -11.01 -25.17
CA ILE A 56 -32.97 -10.73 -23.86
C ILE A 56 -32.82 -12.04 -23.07
N ARG A 57 -33.81 -12.93 -23.13
CA ARG A 57 -33.74 -14.22 -22.43
C ARG A 57 -32.66 -15.13 -23.02
N CYS A 58 -32.57 -15.20 -24.34
CA CYS A 58 -31.51 -15.92 -25.03
C CYS A 58 -30.11 -15.37 -24.68
N TYR A 59 -29.96 -14.04 -24.69
CA TYR A 59 -28.71 -13.36 -24.31
C TYR A 59 -28.27 -13.71 -22.89
N ARG A 60 -29.17 -13.63 -21.91
CA ARG A 60 -28.89 -14.01 -20.53
C ARG A 60 -28.46 -15.45 -20.36
N ASN A 61 -29.02 -16.36 -21.19
CA ASN A 61 -28.64 -17.77 -21.18
C ASN A 61 -27.25 -18.01 -21.80
N CYS A 62 -26.81 -17.15 -22.73
CA CYS A 62 -25.52 -17.26 -23.38
C CYS A 62 -24.39 -16.69 -22.53
N LEU A 63 -24.67 -15.91 -21.46
CA LEU A 63 -23.68 -15.40 -20.54
C LEU A 63 -23.07 -16.53 -19.70
N THR A 64 -21.73 -16.58 -19.67
CA THR A 64 -20.99 -17.58 -18.90
C THR A 64 -20.93 -17.19 -17.43
N ILE A 65 -20.85 -15.90 -17.13
CA ILE A 65 -20.73 -15.35 -15.78
C ILE A 65 -22.13 -15.22 -15.18
N ALA A 66 -22.40 -15.99 -14.12
CA ALA A 66 -23.72 -16.05 -13.49
C ALA A 66 -24.18 -14.69 -12.94
N GLU A 67 -23.27 -13.93 -12.36
CA GLU A 67 -23.53 -12.62 -11.74
C GLU A 67 -23.95 -11.56 -12.77
N LEU A 68 -23.60 -11.75 -14.05
CA LEU A 68 -23.98 -10.84 -15.12
C LEU A 68 -25.41 -11.05 -15.63
N LYS A 69 -26.03 -12.22 -15.36
CA LYS A 69 -27.35 -12.57 -15.88
C LYS A 69 -28.45 -11.58 -15.46
N ASP A 70 -28.29 -10.98 -14.28
CA ASP A 70 -29.27 -10.04 -13.74
C ASP A 70 -28.94 -8.57 -14.10
N THR A 71 -27.66 -8.26 -14.38
CA THR A 71 -27.18 -6.89 -14.58
C THR A 71 -26.88 -6.56 -16.05
N ALA A 72 -26.67 -7.57 -16.89
CA ALA A 72 -26.39 -7.38 -18.30
C ALA A 72 -27.67 -7.23 -19.12
N GLY A 73 -27.65 -6.30 -20.05
CA GLY A 73 -28.74 -5.99 -20.98
C GLY A 73 -28.22 -5.72 -22.38
N ILE A 74 -29.16 -5.67 -23.31
CA ILE A 74 -28.90 -5.28 -24.70
C ILE A 74 -29.51 -3.89 -24.88
N ALA A 75 -28.70 -2.93 -25.37
CA ALA A 75 -29.17 -1.61 -25.71
C ALA A 75 -29.00 -1.35 -27.21
N MET A 76 -29.91 -0.59 -27.78
CA MET A 76 -29.74 -0.08 -29.13
C MET A 76 -28.96 1.22 -29.10
N ARG A 77 -27.81 1.26 -29.76
CA ARG A 77 -27.02 2.49 -29.94
C ARG A 77 -26.93 2.83 -31.40
N THR A 78 -27.20 4.10 -31.70
CA THR A 78 -26.99 4.67 -33.03
C THR A 78 -25.53 5.12 -33.12
N VAL A 79 -24.76 4.47 -33.97
CA VAL A 79 -23.35 4.75 -34.19
C VAL A 79 -23.17 5.32 -35.61
N ARG A 80 -22.36 6.35 -35.74
CA ARG A 80 -22.00 6.90 -37.05
C ARG A 80 -20.83 6.12 -37.64
N LYS A 81 -21.07 5.37 -38.72
CA LYS A 81 -20.04 4.67 -39.48
C LYS A 81 -20.05 5.17 -40.91
N ASP A 82 -18.88 5.53 -41.42
CA ASP A 82 -18.67 5.97 -42.82
C ASP A 82 -19.67 7.10 -43.28
N GLY A 83 -20.00 8.01 -42.32
CA GLY A 83 -20.91 9.12 -42.57
C GLY A 83 -22.41 8.79 -42.50
N ARG A 84 -22.79 7.53 -42.33
CA ARG A 84 -24.18 7.08 -42.16
C ARG A 84 -24.46 6.69 -40.70
N TRP A 85 -25.69 6.94 -40.28
CA TRP A 85 -26.19 6.55 -38.97
C TRP A 85 -26.70 5.09 -39.04
N GLU A 86 -26.01 4.20 -38.34
CA GLU A 86 -26.45 2.81 -38.22
C GLU A 86 -26.85 2.52 -36.77
N THR A 87 -28.02 1.94 -36.57
CA THR A 87 -28.45 1.45 -35.27
C THR A 87 -27.93 0.04 -35.09
N ARG A 88 -27.10 -0.14 -34.04
CA ARG A 88 -26.54 -1.44 -33.69
C ARG A 88 -26.96 -1.85 -32.30
N LEU A 89 -27.14 -3.14 -32.11
CA LEU A 89 -27.27 -3.74 -30.80
C LEU A 89 -25.89 -3.73 -30.11
N VAL A 90 -25.84 -3.18 -28.90
CA VAL A 90 -24.66 -3.13 -28.07
C VAL A 90 -25.02 -3.82 -26.75
N ALA A 91 -24.16 -4.73 -26.35
CA ALA A 91 -24.29 -5.36 -25.05
C ALA A 91 -23.78 -4.38 -23.98
N GLU A 92 -24.58 -4.15 -22.96
CA GLU A 92 -24.22 -3.33 -21.83
C GLU A 92 -24.25 -4.18 -20.55
N ALA A 93 -23.10 -4.24 -19.86
CA ALA A 93 -23.07 -4.78 -18.51
C ALA A 93 -23.13 -3.59 -17.54
N ASN A 94 -24.25 -3.44 -16.86
CA ASN A 94 -24.40 -2.38 -15.86
C ASN A 94 -23.75 -2.80 -14.53
N CYS A 95 -22.44 -3.12 -14.60
CA CYS A 95 -21.64 -3.53 -13.44
C CYS A 95 -21.10 -2.30 -12.73
N GLY A 96 -21.54 -2.08 -11.49
CA GLY A 96 -20.94 -1.07 -10.62
C GLY A 96 -19.51 -1.44 -10.23
N PHE A 97 -18.71 -0.43 -9.82
CA PHE A 97 -17.34 -0.63 -9.34
C PHE A 97 -17.25 -1.73 -8.28
N ALA A 98 -18.18 -1.74 -7.31
CA ALA A 98 -18.19 -2.72 -6.24
C ALA A 98 -18.37 -4.16 -6.75
N THR A 99 -19.26 -4.37 -7.72
CA THR A 99 -19.51 -5.70 -8.31
C THR A 99 -18.28 -6.21 -9.06
N THR A 100 -17.69 -5.39 -9.91
CA THR A 100 -16.45 -5.74 -10.64
C THR A 100 -15.30 -6.01 -9.70
N PHE A 101 -15.18 -5.24 -8.61
CA PHE A 101 -14.14 -5.43 -7.61
C PHE A 101 -14.33 -6.75 -6.83
N MET A 102 -15.56 -7.10 -6.44
CA MET A 102 -15.85 -8.37 -5.78
C MET A 102 -15.59 -9.58 -6.67
N MET A 103 -15.80 -9.47 -7.98
CA MET A 103 -15.52 -10.51 -8.97
C MET A 103 -14.02 -10.62 -9.28
N SER A 104 -13.23 -9.59 -8.98
CA SER A 104 -11.79 -9.60 -9.26
C SER A 104 -11.02 -10.43 -8.24
N ASP A 105 -10.04 -11.20 -8.70
CA ASP A 105 -9.17 -11.99 -7.82
C ASP A 105 -8.20 -11.08 -7.07
N GLN A 106 -8.52 -10.78 -5.83
CA GLN A 106 -7.72 -9.91 -4.95
C GLN A 106 -6.72 -10.67 -4.06
N LYS A 107 -6.51 -11.98 -4.28
CA LYS A 107 -5.63 -12.81 -3.44
C LYS A 107 -4.20 -12.28 -3.40
N ALA A 108 -3.65 -11.92 -4.56
CA ALA A 108 -2.29 -11.38 -4.66
C ALA A 108 -2.18 -10.02 -3.95
N SER A 109 -3.12 -9.11 -4.15
CA SER A 109 -3.16 -7.82 -3.48
C SER A 109 -3.29 -7.97 -1.97
N GLY A 110 -4.16 -8.85 -1.50
CA GLY A 110 -4.33 -9.19 -0.09
C GLY A 110 -3.06 -9.74 0.55
N SER A 111 -2.31 -10.59 -0.15
CA SER A 111 -1.05 -11.13 0.35
C SER A 111 0.02 -10.05 0.55
N PHE A 112 0.14 -9.08 -0.37
CA PHE A 112 1.06 -7.95 -0.23
C PHE A 112 0.65 -7.03 0.92
N LEU A 113 -0.64 -6.76 1.10
CA LEU A 113 -1.15 -5.99 2.25
C LEU A 113 -0.80 -6.67 3.57
N PHE A 114 -1.07 -7.96 3.67
CA PHE A 114 -0.76 -8.74 4.88
C PHE A 114 0.74 -8.75 5.19
N ALA A 115 1.58 -9.00 4.17
CA ALA A 115 3.04 -8.96 4.31
C ALA A 115 3.53 -7.58 4.74
N GLY A 116 2.96 -6.50 4.20
CA GLY A 116 3.29 -5.13 4.57
C GLY A 116 2.95 -4.81 6.02
N LEU A 117 1.76 -5.19 6.48
CA LEU A 117 1.33 -5.01 7.87
C LEU A 117 2.21 -5.82 8.84
N LEU A 118 2.50 -7.06 8.50
CA LEU A 118 3.36 -7.94 9.32
C LEU A 118 4.76 -7.36 9.42
N TRP A 119 5.33 -6.87 8.31
CA TRP A 119 6.62 -6.19 8.29
C TRP A 119 6.63 -4.96 9.19
N LEU A 120 5.59 -4.14 9.14
CA LEU A 120 5.47 -2.93 9.96
C LEU A 120 5.40 -3.28 11.45
N LEU A 121 4.59 -4.27 11.83
CA LEU A 121 4.48 -4.74 13.21
C LEU A 121 5.81 -5.28 13.73
N CYS A 122 6.48 -6.16 12.98
CA CYS A 122 7.80 -6.70 13.33
C CYS A 122 8.84 -5.59 13.49
N SER A 123 8.82 -4.60 12.59
CA SER A 123 9.74 -3.47 12.61
C SER A 123 9.55 -2.58 13.85
N LEU A 124 8.29 -2.27 14.18
CA LEU A 124 7.95 -1.51 15.39
C LEU A 124 8.32 -2.26 16.66
N TRP A 125 8.04 -3.56 16.71
CA TRP A 125 8.42 -4.42 17.84
C TRP A 125 9.94 -4.47 18.03
N TYR A 126 10.69 -4.62 16.94
CA TYR A 126 12.15 -4.63 16.97
C TYR A 126 12.74 -3.30 17.49
N ILE A 127 12.21 -2.17 17.00
CA ILE A 127 12.63 -0.85 17.45
C ILE A 127 12.32 -0.66 18.95
N LYS A 128 11.13 -1.09 19.37
CA LYS A 128 10.72 -0.99 20.78
C LYS A 128 11.59 -1.85 21.71
N ARG A 129 12.00 -3.04 21.25
CA ARG A 129 12.84 -3.94 22.04
C ARG A 129 14.28 -3.43 22.19
N LYS A 130 14.85 -2.79 21.16
CA LYS A 130 16.22 -2.26 21.24
C LYS A 130 16.37 -1.02 22.12
N ARG A 131 15.32 -0.26 22.37
CA ARG A 131 15.39 0.94 23.21
C ARG A 131 15.83 0.66 24.66
N PRO A 132 15.29 -0.34 25.39
CA PRO A 132 15.69 -0.61 26.76
C PRO A 132 17.12 -1.14 26.89
N GLU A 133 17.65 -1.85 25.89
CA GLU A 133 19.04 -2.36 25.92
C GLU A 133 20.08 -1.22 25.87
N LEU A 134 19.83 -0.18 25.08
CA LEU A 134 20.71 1.00 25.00
C LEU A 134 20.72 1.77 26.32
N ILE A 135 19.58 1.86 27.02
CA ILE A 135 19.47 2.55 28.31
C ILE A 135 20.12 1.72 29.43
N ALA A 136 20.02 0.39 29.35
CA ALA A 136 20.59 -0.50 30.37
C ALA A 136 22.13 -0.63 30.27
N GLN A 137 22.72 -0.39 29.10
CA GLN A 137 24.17 -0.50 28.88
C GLN A 137 24.92 0.82 28.95
N GLY A 138 24.22 1.95 28.96
CA GLY A 138 24.81 3.29 29.01
C GLY A 138 24.61 4.00 30.34
N ILE A 139 25.48 4.95 30.66
CA ILE A 139 25.30 5.87 31.79
C ILE A 139 24.25 6.90 31.37
N SER A 140 23.11 6.93 32.06
CA SER A 140 22.04 7.89 31.75
C SER A 140 21.93 8.97 32.82
N TYR A 141 21.95 10.23 32.41
CA TYR A 141 21.74 11.38 33.28
C TYR A 141 20.96 12.48 32.54
N GLY A 142 19.92 13.02 33.14
CA GLY A 142 19.18 14.16 32.60
C GLY A 142 18.55 13.94 31.22
N GLY A 143 18.21 12.68 30.86
CA GLY A 143 17.64 12.38 29.54
C GLY A 143 18.66 12.15 28.41
N ILE A 144 19.96 12.15 28.75
CA ILE A 144 21.06 11.85 27.84
C ILE A 144 21.64 10.50 28.23
N VAL A 145 21.96 9.66 27.25
CA VAL A 145 22.63 8.36 27.43
C VAL A 145 24.02 8.45 26.82
N PHE A 146 25.04 8.13 27.61
CA PHE A 146 26.42 7.97 27.15
C PHE A 146 26.70 6.48 26.92
N TYR A 147 26.90 6.09 25.68
CA TYR A 147 27.18 4.73 25.29
C TYR A 147 28.18 4.67 24.14
N ASN A 148 29.20 3.87 24.29
CA ASN A 148 30.22 3.62 23.27
C ASN A 148 30.83 4.90 22.70
N ASP A 149 31.25 5.81 23.60
CA ASP A 149 31.85 7.11 23.29
C ASP A 149 30.93 8.08 22.47
N LYS A 150 29.60 7.91 22.63
CA LYS A 150 28.60 8.73 21.95
C LYS A 150 27.50 9.16 22.89
N PHE A 151 27.13 10.41 22.79
CA PHE A 151 25.97 10.96 23.50
C PHE A 151 24.72 10.80 22.65
N MET A 152 23.69 10.22 23.24
CA MET A 152 22.40 9.97 22.60
C MET A 152 21.26 10.47 23.47
N THR A 153 20.16 10.87 22.83
CA THR A 153 18.91 11.13 23.52
C THR A 153 18.24 9.79 23.91
N LEU A 154 17.29 9.80 24.82
CA LEU A 154 16.46 8.62 25.15
C LEU A 154 15.73 8.06 23.92
N SER A 155 15.54 8.86 22.88
CA SER A 155 14.99 8.43 21.59
C SER A 155 16.00 7.69 20.70
N GLY A 156 17.28 7.62 21.10
CA GLY A 156 18.38 6.99 20.36
C GLY A 156 18.93 7.86 19.23
N GLU A 157 18.72 9.18 19.29
CA GLU A 157 19.37 10.13 18.37
C GLU A 157 20.72 10.55 18.91
N GLN A 158 21.74 10.51 18.04
CA GLN A 158 23.07 10.96 18.40
C GLN A 158 23.08 12.50 18.50
N ILE A 159 23.57 12.99 19.63
CA ILE A 159 23.76 14.41 19.87
C ILE A 159 25.12 14.80 19.25
N ARG A 160 25.13 15.77 18.35
CA ARG A 160 26.38 16.32 17.77
C ARG A 160 26.93 17.33 18.71
N LEU A 161 28.10 17.06 19.27
CA LEU A 161 28.83 17.92 20.18
C LEU A 161 30.17 18.30 19.54
N THR A 162 30.67 19.46 19.85
CA THR A 162 32.06 19.82 19.55
C THR A 162 33.02 19.01 20.43
N PRO A 163 34.27 18.77 20.04
CA PRO A 163 35.23 18.00 20.84
C PRO A 163 35.32 18.48 22.30
N MET A 164 35.34 19.79 22.52
CA MET A 164 35.37 20.35 23.86
C MET A 164 34.09 20.09 24.66
N GLN A 165 32.92 20.22 24.02
CA GLN A 165 31.64 19.91 24.66
C GLN A 165 31.52 18.40 24.99
N HIS A 166 32.04 17.53 24.10
CA HIS A 166 32.09 16.11 24.34
C HIS A 166 32.89 15.77 25.58
N SER A 167 34.14 16.26 25.66
CA SER A 167 35.02 16.02 26.81
C SER A 167 34.46 16.59 28.12
N LEU A 168 33.82 17.77 28.07
CA LEU A 168 33.20 18.36 29.25
C LEU A 168 32.02 17.50 29.75
N LEU A 169 31.14 17.07 28.84
CA LEU A 169 29.96 16.28 29.18
C LEU A 169 30.35 14.88 29.64
N GLU A 170 31.36 14.28 29.06
CA GLU A 170 31.94 13.00 29.47
C GLU A 170 32.47 13.06 30.91
N MET A 171 33.29 14.08 31.24
CA MET A 171 33.77 14.29 32.60
C MET A 171 32.65 14.52 33.60
N PHE A 172 31.60 15.22 33.21
CA PHE A 172 30.43 15.46 34.07
C PHE A 172 29.64 14.19 34.35
N ILE A 173 29.37 13.36 33.33
CA ILE A 173 28.58 12.12 33.48
C ILE A 173 29.39 11.03 34.20
N THR A 174 30.71 11.00 34.02
CA THR A 174 31.59 10.03 34.69
C THR A 174 31.98 10.41 36.11
N SER A 175 31.69 11.64 36.51
CA SER A 175 31.92 12.09 37.90
C SER A 175 30.86 11.52 38.85
N ASP A 176 31.27 10.90 39.96
CA ASP A 176 30.39 10.31 40.96
C ASP A 176 29.39 11.31 41.57
N THR A 177 29.77 12.56 41.67
CA THR A 177 28.96 13.64 42.26
C THR A 177 28.18 14.44 41.20
N HIS A 178 28.42 14.16 39.91
CA HIS A 178 27.93 14.97 38.79
C HIS A 178 28.18 16.47 38.94
N THR A 179 29.29 16.80 39.58
CA THR A 179 29.75 18.18 39.76
C THR A 179 31.22 18.28 39.38
N LEU A 180 31.61 19.34 38.69
CA LEU A 180 32.97 19.59 38.28
C LEU A 180 33.48 20.89 38.90
N SER A 181 34.63 20.86 39.52
CA SER A 181 35.26 22.09 39.99
C SER A 181 35.82 22.90 38.81
N LYS A 182 35.80 24.23 38.91
CA LYS A 182 36.34 25.12 37.87
C LYS A 182 37.81 24.78 37.56
N GLN A 183 38.57 24.46 38.59
CA GLN A 183 39.98 24.13 38.48
C GLN A 183 40.20 22.85 37.67
N HIS A 184 39.41 21.81 37.92
CA HIS A 184 39.48 20.56 37.20
C HIS A 184 39.10 20.69 35.70
N ILE A 185 38.16 21.58 35.39
CA ILE A 185 37.77 21.91 34.01
C ILE A 185 38.93 22.62 33.29
N CYS A 186 39.54 23.62 33.95
CA CYS A 186 40.66 24.39 33.37
C CYS A 186 41.87 23.48 33.11
N ASP A 187 42.25 22.63 34.06
CA ASP A 187 43.43 21.77 33.93
C ASP A 187 43.35 20.75 32.80
N ARG A 188 42.12 20.36 32.42
CA ARG A 188 41.93 19.27 31.45
C ARG A 188 41.47 19.74 30.07
N LEU A 189 40.82 20.90 29.97
CA LEU A 189 40.27 21.41 28.69
C LEU A 189 41.07 22.61 28.16
N LEU A 190 41.90 23.26 28.99
CA LEU A 190 42.73 24.38 28.61
C LEU A 190 44.18 23.98 28.93
N PRO A 191 44.89 23.42 27.94
CA PRO A 191 46.31 23.11 28.10
C PRO A 191 47.17 24.38 28.22
#